data_a4f263bf3eb817b62db8ed3a42f03980
#
_entry.id   a4f263bf3eb817b62db8ed3a42f03980
#
_cell.length_a   1.000
_cell.length_b   1.000
_cell.length_c   1.000
_cell.angle_alpha   90.00
_cell.angle_beta   90.00
_cell.angle_gamma   90.00
#
_symmetry.space_group_name_H-M   'P 1'
#
loop_
_entity.id
_entity.type
_entity.pdbx_description
1 polymer ?
#
loop_
_entity_poly.entity_id
_entity_poly.type
_entity_poly.pdbx_seq_one_letter_code
_entity_poly.pdbx_strand_id
1 'polypeptide(L)'
;MKKFILFLLKIVVLLFAVAVVLDVVYTIVYVNSDSRSKIDYLYNSSDKEYDVVFLGSSRVNNHFVPELFEKEGYKTFNFGITRSRLEETALQLKMMVERNYKIKNIILQVDLNINTNDHSEAIRSLFMPYLHQSETIRAHYKDIPEYNKLLLIPFYRFMYYDARIGFREMYYSAIGKKTNVLENKGFNPLANKPGPMIPADLTKYYPKRNVAYEDRKSVV
;
A
#
# COMPACT_ATOMS: atom_id res chain seq x y z
N MET A 1 -27.77 -3.02 41.30
CA MET A 1 -27.76 -2.66 39.91
C MET A 1 -26.90 -1.41 39.60
N LYS A 2 -27.12 -0.23 40.21
CA LYS A 2 -26.37 1.01 39.93
C LYS A 2 -24.85 0.86 40.11
N LYS A 3 -24.37 0.22 41.16
CA LYS A 3 -22.92 -0.01 41.41
C LYS A 3 -22.27 -0.88 40.31
N PHE A 4 -22.99 -1.89 39.81
CA PHE A 4 -22.53 -2.77 38.74
C PHE A 4 -22.44 -2.02 37.40
N ILE A 5 -23.45 -1.21 37.06
CA ILE A 5 -23.43 -0.38 35.84
C ILE A 5 -22.27 0.63 35.90
N LEU A 6 -22.06 1.28 37.04
CA LEU A 6 -20.91 2.18 37.23
C LEU A 6 -19.56 1.47 37.10
N PHE A 7 -19.46 0.23 37.55
CA PHE A 7 -18.25 -0.59 37.38
C PHE A 7 -18.00 -0.92 35.91
N LEU A 8 -19.03 -1.35 35.17
CA LEU A 8 -18.92 -1.60 33.73
C LEU A 8 -18.55 -0.32 32.97
N LEU A 9 -19.15 0.80 33.30
CA LEU A 9 -18.82 2.08 32.68
C LEU A 9 -17.34 2.45 32.88
N LYS A 10 -16.79 2.25 34.08
CA LYS A 10 -15.37 2.48 34.35
C LYS A 10 -14.47 1.60 33.50
N ILE A 11 -14.82 0.31 33.29
CA ILE A 11 -14.08 -0.60 32.42
C ILE A 11 -14.11 -0.08 30.97
N VAL A 12 -15.27 0.29 30.46
CA VAL A 12 -15.42 0.81 29.08
C VAL A 12 -14.57 2.08 28.89
N VAL A 13 -14.63 3.01 29.83
CA VAL A 13 -13.82 4.23 29.78
C VAL A 13 -12.31 3.91 29.81
N LEU A 14 -11.91 2.96 30.67
CA LEU A 14 -10.50 2.54 30.73
C LEU A 14 -10.05 1.91 29.41
N LEU A 15 -10.83 1.00 28.84
CA LEU A 15 -10.51 0.35 27.56
C LEU A 15 -10.43 1.38 26.43
N PHE A 16 -11.35 2.35 26.41
CA PHE A 16 -11.33 3.43 25.43
C PHE A 16 -10.06 4.29 25.57
N ALA A 17 -9.70 4.67 26.80
CA ALA A 17 -8.48 5.42 27.05
C ALA A 17 -7.22 4.65 26.60
N VAL A 18 -7.14 3.35 26.90
CA VAL A 18 -6.04 2.48 26.42
C VAL A 18 -6.02 2.43 24.91
N ALA A 19 -7.17 2.27 24.24
CA ALA A 19 -7.24 2.25 22.77
C ALA A 19 -6.73 3.56 22.13
N VAL A 20 -7.09 4.72 22.72
CA VAL A 20 -6.58 6.03 22.28
C VAL A 20 -5.05 6.10 22.41
N VAL A 21 -4.51 5.70 23.55
CA VAL A 21 -3.06 5.70 23.78
C VAL A 21 -2.35 4.81 22.78
N LEU A 22 -2.85 3.59 22.55
CA LEU A 22 -2.28 2.67 21.57
C LEU A 22 -2.37 3.21 20.16
N ASP A 23 -3.50 3.81 19.75
CA ASP A 23 -3.64 4.44 18.44
C ASP A 23 -2.59 5.53 18.21
N VAL A 24 -2.38 6.39 19.18
CA VAL A 24 -1.37 7.45 19.12
C VAL A 24 0.03 6.87 19.04
N VAL A 25 0.38 5.89 19.89
CA VAL A 25 1.72 5.27 19.91
C VAL A 25 2.03 4.60 18.57
N TYR A 26 1.11 3.78 18.06
CA TYR A 26 1.30 3.11 16.76
C TYR A 26 1.42 4.13 15.63
N THR A 27 0.58 5.14 15.63
CA THR A 27 0.63 6.19 14.62
C THR A 27 1.97 6.91 14.63
N ILE A 28 2.47 7.32 15.81
CA ILE A 28 3.77 7.98 15.94
C ILE A 28 4.89 7.10 15.41
N VAL A 29 4.88 5.81 15.71
CA VAL A 29 5.89 4.87 15.21
C VAL A 29 5.85 4.79 13.68
N TYR A 30 4.66 4.63 13.09
CA TYR A 30 4.54 4.50 11.63
C TYR A 30 4.89 5.79 10.88
N VAL A 31 4.50 6.96 11.37
CA VAL A 31 4.81 8.24 10.69
C VAL A 31 6.28 8.66 10.83
N ASN A 32 7.04 7.99 11.69
CA ASN A 32 8.48 8.23 11.87
C ASN A 32 9.36 7.07 11.34
N SER A 33 8.78 6.09 10.64
CA SER A 33 9.52 4.95 10.10
C SER A 33 9.29 4.82 8.59
N ASP A 34 10.39 4.63 7.86
CA ASP A 34 10.40 4.39 6.40
C ASP A 34 10.83 2.96 6.03
N SER A 35 10.88 2.05 7.02
CA SER A 35 11.68 0.83 6.95
C SER A 35 10.91 -0.44 6.57
N ARG A 36 9.58 -0.48 6.69
CA ARG A 36 8.82 -1.74 6.59
C ARG A 36 8.15 -1.97 5.26
N SER A 37 7.49 -0.98 4.71
CA SER A 37 6.78 -1.08 3.43
C SER A 37 7.17 0.02 2.46
N LYS A 38 6.85 -0.15 1.18
CA LYS A 38 7.04 0.89 0.18
C LYS A 38 6.16 2.11 0.43
N ILE A 39 5.02 1.93 1.10
CA ILE A 39 4.15 3.05 1.48
C ILE A 39 4.76 3.82 2.65
N ASP A 40 5.34 3.13 3.64
CA ASP A 40 6.08 3.79 4.72
C ASP A 40 7.26 4.59 4.16
N TYR A 41 8.00 3.98 3.23
CA TYR A 41 9.11 4.65 2.54
C TYR A 41 8.63 5.87 1.74
N LEU A 42 7.57 5.72 0.94
CA LEU A 42 6.98 6.81 0.17
C LEU A 42 6.52 7.97 1.09
N TYR A 43 5.91 7.65 2.21
CA TYR A 43 5.34 8.66 3.10
C TYR A 43 6.39 9.40 3.93
N ASN A 44 7.41 8.69 4.43
CA ASN A 44 8.31 9.19 5.46
C ASN A 44 9.76 9.43 5.00
N SER A 45 10.20 8.84 3.87
CA SER A 45 11.58 8.99 3.41
C SER A 45 11.95 10.45 3.21
N SER A 46 13.17 10.80 3.60
CA SER A 46 13.80 12.07 3.27
C SER A 46 14.27 12.09 1.81
N ASP A 47 14.49 10.93 1.20
CA ASP A 47 14.90 10.79 -0.20
C ASP A 47 13.68 10.87 -1.13
N LYS A 48 13.53 12.00 -1.82
CA LYS A 48 12.36 12.34 -2.63
C LYS A 48 12.70 12.75 -4.06
N GLU A 49 13.96 12.68 -4.45
CA GLU A 49 14.43 13.09 -5.78
C GLU A 49 14.86 11.87 -6.57
N TYR A 50 14.23 11.61 -7.70
CA TYR A 50 14.50 10.46 -8.56
C TYR A 50 14.53 10.83 -10.03
N ASP A 51 15.41 10.19 -10.79
CA ASP A 51 15.42 10.30 -12.24
C ASP A 51 14.31 9.45 -12.85
N VAL A 52 14.12 8.23 -12.30
CA VAL A 52 13.07 7.31 -12.75
C VAL A 52 12.43 6.60 -11.57
N VAL A 53 11.11 6.54 -11.53
CA VAL A 53 10.39 5.66 -10.61
C VAL A 53 9.51 4.68 -11.38
N PHE A 54 9.37 3.48 -10.83
CA PHE A 54 8.52 2.44 -11.39
C PHE A 54 7.27 2.29 -10.54
N LEU A 55 6.10 2.32 -11.17
CA LEU A 55 4.79 2.20 -10.54
C LEU A 55 3.97 1.10 -11.20
N GLY A 56 3.26 0.33 -10.40
CA GLY A 56 2.37 -0.72 -10.88
C GLY A 56 2.22 -1.89 -9.90
N SER A 57 1.84 -3.04 -10.44
CA SER A 57 1.51 -4.23 -9.68
C SER A 57 2.70 -5.17 -9.43
N SER A 58 2.44 -6.47 -9.25
CA SER A 58 3.45 -7.50 -9.05
C SER A 58 4.49 -7.59 -10.17
N ARG A 59 4.11 -7.27 -11.41
CA ARG A 59 5.06 -7.27 -12.54
C ARG A 59 6.14 -6.22 -12.33
N VAL A 60 5.77 -5.02 -11.93
CA VAL A 60 6.77 -3.98 -11.58
C VAL A 60 7.57 -4.41 -10.36
N ASN A 61 6.89 -4.82 -9.30
CA ASN A 61 7.52 -5.24 -8.06
C ASN A 61 8.63 -6.28 -8.24
N ASN A 62 8.43 -7.24 -9.17
CA ASN A 62 9.26 -8.43 -9.29
C ASN A 62 10.15 -8.47 -10.55
N HIS A 63 9.96 -7.56 -11.52
CA HIS A 63 10.69 -7.62 -12.79
C HIS A 63 11.44 -6.34 -13.17
N PHE A 64 11.13 -5.20 -12.52
CA PHE A 64 11.86 -3.96 -12.78
C PHE A 64 12.97 -3.81 -11.74
N VAL A 65 14.22 -3.96 -12.20
CA VAL A 65 15.42 -3.97 -11.36
C VAL A 65 16.05 -2.58 -11.35
N PRO A 66 15.98 -1.79 -10.26
CA PRO A 66 16.53 -0.44 -10.18
C PRO A 66 18.04 -0.38 -10.48
N GLU A 67 18.81 -1.37 -10.00
CA GLU A 67 20.27 -1.42 -10.19
C GLU A 67 20.70 -1.36 -11.66
N LEU A 68 19.88 -1.87 -12.60
CA LEU A 68 20.22 -1.81 -14.03
C LEU A 68 20.20 -0.36 -14.54
N PHE A 69 19.29 0.45 -14.05
CA PHE A 69 19.19 1.87 -14.41
C PHE A 69 20.27 2.69 -13.71
N GLU A 70 20.65 2.30 -12.49
CA GLU A 70 21.70 2.99 -11.75
C GLU A 70 23.09 2.78 -12.36
N LYS A 71 23.35 1.65 -13.00
CA LYS A 71 24.58 1.43 -13.78
C LYS A 71 24.72 2.42 -14.93
N GLU A 72 23.60 2.93 -15.42
CA GLU A 72 23.52 3.97 -16.46
C GLU A 72 23.45 5.39 -15.86
N GLY A 73 23.62 5.54 -14.55
CA GLY A 73 23.65 6.83 -13.86
C GLY A 73 22.30 7.40 -13.43
N TYR A 74 21.21 6.64 -13.55
CA TYR A 74 19.86 7.11 -13.15
C TYR A 74 19.57 6.73 -11.70
N LYS A 75 19.23 7.69 -10.85
CA LYS A 75 18.70 7.43 -9.51
C LYS A 75 17.28 6.90 -9.59
N THR A 76 17.06 5.67 -9.12
CA THR A 76 15.79 4.97 -9.33
C THR A 76 15.24 4.31 -8.07
N PHE A 77 13.91 4.13 -8.04
CA PHE A 77 13.23 3.33 -7.02
C PHE A 77 12.00 2.61 -7.59
N ASN A 78 11.78 1.37 -7.14
CA ASN A 78 10.65 0.56 -7.55
C ASN A 78 9.52 0.63 -6.51
N PHE A 79 8.49 1.44 -6.79
CA PHE A 79 7.29 1.57 -5.96
C PHE A 79 6.17 0.58 -6.31
N GLY A 80 6.39 -0.34 -7.24
CA GLY A 80 5.40 -1.37 -7.58
C GLY A 80 5.03 -2.24 -6.37
N ILE A 81 3.74 -2.51 -6.17
CA ILE A 81 3.23 -3.30 -5.03
C ILE A 81 2.41 -4.46 -5.55
N THR A 82 2.76 -5.67 -5.12
CA THR A 82 2.00 -6.89 -5.48
C THR A 82 0.53 -6.74 -5.09
N ARG A 83 -0.37 -7.05 -6.03
CA ARG A 83 -1.83 -6.89 -5.94
C ARG A 83 -2.32 -5.42 -5.93
N SER A 84 -1.45 -4.45 -6.21
CA SER A 84 -1.89 -3.08 -6.50
C SER A 84 -2.75 -3.07 -7.76
N ARG A 85 -3.81 -2.26 -7.74
CA ARG A 85 -4.62 -1.93 -8.90
C ARG A 85 -4.28 -0.52 -9.38
N LEU A 86 -4.88 -0.08 -10.47
CA LEU A 86 -4.62 1.25 -11.01
C LEU A 86 -5.00 2.36 -10.01
N GLU A 87 -6.09 2.14 -9.26
CA GLU A 87 -6.56 3.09 -8.23
C GLU A 87 -5.51 3.32 -7.13
N GLU A 88 -4.89 2.26 -6.60
CA GLU A 88 -3.83 2.42 -5.60
C GLU A 88 -2.53 2.95 -6.20
N THR A 89 -2.27 2.67 -7.46
CA THR A 89 -1.13 3.27 -8.17
C THR A 89 -1.35 4.78 -8.36
N ALA A 90 -2.57 5.20 -8.69
CA ALA A 90 -2.95 6.60 -8.74
C ALA A 90 -2.88 7.27 -7.35
N LEU A 91 -3.28 6.55 -6.29
CA LEU A 91 -3.12 7.01 -4.91
C LEU A 91 -1.64 7.26 -4.57
N GLN A 92 -0.73 6.33 -4.93
CA GLN A 92 0.70 6.53 -4.72
C GLN A 92 1.22 7.79 -5.42
N LEU A 93 0.80 8.04 -6.68
CA LEU A 93 1.16 9.27 -7.39
C LEU A 93 0.66 10.53 -6.67
N LYS A 94 -0.60 10.54 -6.23
CA LYS A 94 -1.16 11.65 -5.45
C LYS A 94 -0.38 11.88 -4.15
N MET A 95 0.00 10.80 -3.46
CA MET A 95 0.82 10.87 -2.26
C MET A 95 2.23 11.41 -2.56
N MET A 96 2.85 11.05 -3.69
CA MET A 96 4.13 11.60 -4.10
C MET A 96 4.05 13.11 -4.31
N VAL A 97 2.95 13.61 -4.91
CA VAL A 97 2.69 15.05 -5.05
C VAL A 97 2.49 15.70 -3.68
N GLU A 98 1.65 15.13 -2.82
CA GLU A 98 1.41 15.59 -1.45
C GLU A 98 2.71 15.68 -0.62
N ARG A 99 3.65 14.76 -0.85
CA ARG A 99 4.92 14.67 -0.13
C ARG A 99 6.09 15.39 -0.84
N ASN A 100 5.81 16.17 -1.89
CA ASN A 100 6.77 16.98 -2.65
C ASN A 100 7.92 16.16 -3.28
N TYR A 101 7.61 15.01 -3.88
CA TYR A 101 8.57 14.25 -4.66
C TYR A 101 8.94 15.00 -5.95
N LYS A 102 10.23 14.95 -6.31
CA LYS A 102 10.76 15.48 -7.57
C LYS A 102 11.18 14.28 -8.43
N ILE A 103 10.40 13.99 -9.44
CA ILE A 103 10.58 12.82 -10.31
C ILE A 103 10.68 13.32 -11.75
N LYS A 104 11.75 12.93 -12.45
CA LYS A 104 11.92 13.30 -13.87
C LYS A 104 11.08 12.44 -14.79
N ASN A 105 11.05 11.11 -14.54
CA ASN A 105 10.36 10.14 -15.37
C ASN A 105 9.61 9.11 -14.52
N ILE A 106 8.43 8.74 -14.95
CA ILE A 106 7.62 7.69 -14.34
C ILE A 106 7.36 6.60 -15.36
N ILE A 107 7.74 5.36 -15.02
CA ILE A 107 7.38 4.18 -15.81
C ILE A 107 6.19 3.52 -15.11
N LEU A 108 5.04 3.64 -15.75
CA LEU A 108 3.77 3.14 -15.23
C LEU A 108 3.39 1.85 -15.96
N GLN A 109 3.23 0.75 -15.21
CA GLN A 109 2.64 -0.47 -15.74
C GLN A 109 1.11 -0.32 -15.75
N VAL A 110 0.54 -0.50 -16.93
CA VAL A 110 -0.91 -0.50 -17.13
C VAL A 110 -1.34 -1.92 -17.49
N ASP A 111 -2.21 -2.51 -16.67
CA ASP A 111 -2.80 -3.83 -16.94
C ASP A 111 -4.05 -3.73 -17.81
N LEU A 112 -4.38 -4.82 -18.51
CA LEU A 112 -5.56 -4.89 -19.39
C LEU A 112 -6.90 -4.75 -18.62
N ASN A 113 -6.89 -4.95 -17.31
CA ASN A 113 -8.06 -4.82 -16.44
C ASN A 113 -8.26 -3.39 -15.90
N ILE A 114 -8.08 -2.39 -16.75
CA ILE A 114 -8.16 -0.96 -16.41
C ILE A 114 -9.56 -0.54 -15.93
N ASN A 115 -10.60 -1.32 -16.23
CA ASN A 115 -12.00 -0.92 -16.04
C ASN A 115 -12.61 -1.31 -14.69
N THR A 116 -11.83 -1.77 -13.73
CA THR A 116 -12.36 -2.07 -12.39
C THR A 116 -12.06 -0.91 -11.46
N ASN A 117 -13.07 -0.11 -11.14
CA ASN A 117 -13.01 0.94 -10.09
C ASN A 117 -12.99 0.29 -8.69
N ASP A 118 -12.31 -0.80 -8.53
CA ASP A 118 -12.26 -1.56 -7.29
C ASP A 118 -10.97 -1.28 -6.53
N HIS A 119 -11.08 -0.98 -5.26
CA HIS A 119 -9.96 -0.89 -4.36
C HIS A 119 -9.36 -2.27 -4.04
N SER A 120 -8.04 -2.36 -4.01
CA SER A 120 -7.36 -3.59 -3.58
C SER A 120 -7.43 -3.75 -2.06
N GLU A 121 -8.25 -4.68 -1.57
CA GLU A 121 -8.27 -5.02 -0.15
C GLU A 121 -6.92 -5.55 0.36
N ALA A 122 -6.17 -6.21 -0.52
CA ALA A 122 -4.92 -6.86 -0.17
C ALA A 122 -3.83 -5.90 0.31
N ILE A 123 -3.84 -4.65 -0.19
CA ILE A 123 -2.81 -3.65 0.14
C ILE A 123 -3.36 -2.44 0.92
N ARG A 124 -4.67 -2.37 1.10
CA ARG A 124 -5.34 -1.29 1.85
C ARG A 124 -4.70 -1.06 3.22
N SER A 125 -4.37 -2.13 3.92
CA SER A 125 -3.73 -2.08 5.23
C SER A 125 -2.46 -1.23 5.27
N LEU A 126 -1.68 -1.18 4.18
CA LEU A 126 -0.43 -0.41 4.12
C LEU A 126 -0.65 1.10 4.21
N PHE A 127 -1.83 1.59 3.84
CA PHE A 127 -2.20 3.01 3.88
C PHE A 127 -2.84 3.43 5.20
N MET A 128 -3.35 2.47 5.98
CA MET A 128 -4.15 2.75 7.18
C MET A 128 -3.39 3.47 8.31
N PRO A 129 -2.09 3.26 8.53
CA PRO A 129 -1.35 4.05 9.51
C PRO A 129 -1.42 5.56 9.26
N TYR A 130 -1.56 5.97 7.99
CA TYR A 130 -1.56 7.36 7.54
C TYR A 130 -2.96 7.97 7.34
N LEU A 131 -4.02 7.21 7.65
CA LEU A 131 -5.40 7.62 7.38
C LEU A 131 -5.77 8.96 8.04
N HIS A 132 -5.27 9.24 9.23
CA HIS A 132 -5.53 10.49 9.94
C HIS A 132 -4.69 11.68 9.44
N GLN A 133 -3.50 11.40 8.90
CA GLN A 133 -2.53 12.42 8.51
C GLN A 133 -2.63 12.85 7.05
N SER A 134 -3.14 11.98 6.16
CA SER A 134 -3.23 12.25 4.72
C SER A 134 -4.68 12.43 4.28
N GLU A 135 -4.99 13.61 3.76
CA GLU A 135 -6.27 13.89 3.14
C GLU A 135 -6.46 13.06 1.86
N THR A 136 -5.38 12.86 1.12
CA THR A 136 -5.36 12.04 -0.10
C THR A 136 -5.79 10.62 0.18
N ILE A 137 -5.30 10.00 1.26
CA ILE A 137 -5.68 8.64 1.67
C ILE A 137 -7.14 8.61 2.15
N ARG A 138 -7.58 9.61 2.94
CA ARG A 138 -8.98 9.71 3.38
C ARG A 138 -9.95 9.81 2.21
N ALA A 139 -9.65 10.69 1.25
CA ALA A 139 -10.47 10.88 0.07
C ALA A 139 -10.56 9.62 -0.80
N HIS A 140 -9.46 8.86 -0.89
CA HIS A 140 -9.41 7.63 -1.66
C HIS A 140 -10.27 6.51 -1.07
N TYR A 141 -10.26 6.34 0.25
CA TYR A 141 -10.96 5.24 0.92
C TYR A 141 -12.32 5.60 1.53
N LYS A 142 -12.82 6.83 1.32
CA LYS A 142 -14.07 7.33 1.94
C LYS A 142 -15.31 6.47 1.68
N ASP A 143 -15.33 5.75 0.54
CA ASP A 143 -16.48 4.99 0.07
C ASP A 143 -16.44 3.50 0.48
N ILE A 144 -15.40 3.05 1.21
CA ILE A 144 -15.37 1.66 1.72
C ILE A 144 -16.30 1.50 2.94
N PRO A 145 -16.97 0.34 3.10
CA PRO A 145 -17.94 0.12 4.17
C PRO A 145 -17.42 0.37 5.59
N GLU A 146 -16.13 0.04 5.83
CA GLU A 146 -15.50 0.16 7.14
C GLU A 146 -14.90 1.55 7.43
N TYR A 147 -14.97 2.50 6.50
CA TYR A 147 -14.29 3.78 6.58
C TYR A 147 -14.50 4.50 7.90
N ASN A 148 -15.77 4.67 8.30
CA ASN A 148 -16.11 5.37 9.54
C ASN A 148 -15.55 4.66 10.79
N LYS A 149 -15.53 3.33 10.80
CA LYS A 149 -14.93 2.56 11.92
C LYS A 149 -13.44 2.75 11.97
N LEU A 150 -12.76 2.68 10.80
CA LEU A 150 -11.31 2.86 10.69
C LEU A 150 -10.87 4.28 11.07
N LEU A 151 -11.71 5.29 10.81
CA LEU A 151 -11.42 6.69 11.10
C LEU A 151 -11.76 7.09 12.53
N LEU A 152 -12.93 6.65 13.06
CA LEU A 152 -13.49 7.21 14.29
C LEU A 152 -13.24 6.35 15.54
N ILE A 153 -13.06 5.04 15.38
CA ILE A 153 -12.83 4.16 16.53
C ILE A 153 -11.32 4.05 16.79
N PRO A 154 -10.83 4.53 17.95
CA PRO A 154 -9.41 4.50 18.27
C PRO A 154 -8.85 3.08 18.20
N PHE A 155 -7.68 2.94 17.64
CA PHE A 155 -6.93 1.69 17.49
C PHE A 155 -7.58 0.62 16.58
N TYR A 156 -8.84 0.83 16.14
CA TYR A 156 -9.57 -0.16 15.33
C TYR A 156 -8.83 -0.54 14.04
N ARG A 157 -8.25 0.43 13.32
CA ARG A 157 -7.51 0.18 12.07
C ARG A 157 -6.30 -0.74 12.26
N PHE A 158 -5.59 -0.65 13.38
CA PHE A 158 -4.44 -1.51 13.69
C PHE A 158 -4.87 -2.92 14.11
N MET A 159 -5.97 -3.05 14.84
CA MET A 159 -6.57 -4.34 15.20
C MET A 159 -7.15 -5.04 13.96
N TYR A 160 -7.88 -4.32 13.13
CA TYR A 160 -8.52 -4.86 11.94
C TYR A 160 -7.51 -5.42 10.93
N TYR A 161 -6.35 -4.78 10.82
CA TYR A 161 -5.26 -5.18 9.94
C TYR A 161 -4.03 -5.71 10.69
N ASP A 162 -4.21 -6.30 11.85
CA ASP A 162 -3.11 -6.75 12.75
C ASP A 162 -2.05 -7.60 12.03
N ALA A 163 -2.45 -8.51 11.14
CA ALA A 163 -1.53 -9.34 10.38
C ALA A 163 -0.53 -8.54 9.50
N ARG A 164 -0.82 -7.27 9.18
CA ARG A 164 -0.04 -6.41 8.29
C ARG A 164 0.57 -5.19 8.97
N ILE A 165 -0.12 -4.63 9.95
CA ILE A 165 0.28 -3.39 10.64
C ILE A 165 0.13 -3.49 12.16
N GLY A 166 -0.01 -4.70 12.71
CA GLY A 166 -0.12 -4.95 14.13
C GLY A 166 1.20 -4.87 14.89
N PHE A 167 1.23 -5.44 16.07
CA PHE A 167 2.34 -5.30 17.02
C PHE A 167 3.70 -5.68 16.43
N ARG A 168 3.81 -6.79 15.71
CA ARG A 168 5.08 -7.24 15.13
C ARG A 168 5.66 -6.21 14.16
N GLU A 169 4.86 -5.69 13.24
CA GLU A 169 5.31 -4.71 12.25
C GLU A 169 5.57 -3.36 12.89
N MET A 170 4.75 -2.94 13.84
CA MET A 170 4.98 -1.74 14.64
C MET A 170 6.32 -1.82 15.39
N TYR A 171 6.60 -2.94 16.07
CA TYR A 171 7.88 -3.14 16.74
C TYR A 171 9.07 -3.07 15.78
N TYR A 172 8.99 -3.72 14.61
CA TYR A 172 10.05 -3.63 13.60
C TYR A 172 10.19 -2.23 13.01
N SER A 173 9.11 -1.48 12.87
CA SER A 173 9.14 -0.06 12.50
C SER A 173 9.86 0.77 13.56
N ALA A 174 9.56 0.55 14.83
CA ALA A 174 10.16 1.28 15.95
C ALA A 174 11.67 1.11 16.05
N ILE A 175 12.19 -0.10 15.74
CA ILE A 175 13.64 -0.37 15.74
C ILE A 175 14.32 -0.11 14.39
N GLY A 176 13.60 0.43 13.40
CA GLY A 176 14.14 0.75 12.09
C GLY A 176 14.60 -0.45 11.26
N LYS A 177 14.04 -1.65 11.51
CA LYS A 177 14.42 -2.87 10.78
C LYS A 177 13.91 -2.82 9.35
N LYS A 178 14.80 -2.60 8.39
CA LYS A 178 14.46 -2.59 6.97
C LYS A 178 14.05 -3.97 6.45
N THR A 179 13.17 -3.97 5.45
CA THR A 179 12.84 -5.18 4.68
C THR A 179 13.81 -5.33 3.52
N ASN A 180 14.10 -6.58 3.11
CA ASN A 180 14.97 -6.86 1.95
C ASN A 180 14.46 -6.13 0.67
N VAL A 181 13.15 -5.93 0.55
CA VAL A 181 12.56 -5.18 -0.57
C VAL A 181 13.04 -3.73 -0.58
N LEU A 182 13.10 -3.08 0.57
CA LEU A 182 13.58 -1.69 0.67
C LEU A 182 15.10 -1.61 0.53
N GLU A 183 15.83 -2.59 1.05
CA GLU A 183 17.29 -2.70 0.84
C GLU A 183 17.63 -2.83 -0.64
N ASN A 184 16.81 -3.54 -1.42
CA ASN A 184 16.91 -3.68 -2.87
C ASN A 184 16.17 -2.56 -3.65
N LYS A 185 16.05 -1.35 -3.07
CA LYS A 185 15.41 -0.19 -3.71
C LYS A 185 14.01 -0.47 -4.24
N GLY A 186 13.26 -1.24 -3.47
CA GLY A 186 11.89 -1.63 -3.79
C GLY A 186 11.77 -2.85 -4.72
N PHE A 187 12.84 -3.41 -5.24
CA PHE A 187 12.79 -4.64 -6.02
C PHE A 187 12.59 -5.87 -5.12
N ASN A 188 11.65 -6.72 -5.49
CA ASN A 188 11.39 -7.98 -4.78
C ASN A 188 11.67 -9.17 -5.72
N PRO A 189 12.89 -9.75 -5.67
CA PRO A 189 13.23 -10.87 -6.54
C PRO A 189 12.33 -12.07 -6.26
N LEU A 190 11.86 -12.72 -7.31
CA LEU A 190 11.18 -14.00 -7.19
C LEU A 190 12.20 -15.04 -6.71
N ALA A 191 11.80 -15.85 -5.72
CA ALA A 191 12.64 -16.97 -5.29
C ALA A 191 12.93 -17.90 -6.48
N ASN A 192 14.21 -18.18 -6.74
CA ASN A 192 14.70 -19.04 -7.83
C ASN A 192 14.35 -20.52 -7.59
N LYS A 193 13.07 -20.84 -7.44
CA LYS A 193 12.59 -22.20 -7.61
C LYS A 193 11.84 -22.23 -8.93
N PRO A 194 12.42 -22.79 -10.01
CA PRO A 194 11.64 -23.06 -11.20
C PRO A 194 10.53 -24.03 -10.78
N GLY A 195 9.33 -23.49 -10.63
CA GLY A 195 8.15 -24.32 -10.58
C GLY A 195 8.07 -25.10 -11.88
N PRO A 196 7.45 -26.29 -11.93
CA PRO A 196 7.22 -26.97 -13.18
C PRO A 196 6.53 -25.99 -14.12
N MET A 197 7.13 -25.71 -15.28
CA MET A 197 6.45 -24.99 -16.36
C MET A 197 5.25 -25.86 -16.75
N ILE A 198 4.09 -25.55 -16.20
CA ILE A 198 2.83 -26.08 -16.71
C ILE A 198 2.61 -25.34 -18.01
N PRO A 199 2.60 -26.01 -19.16
CA PRO A 199 2.27 -25.36 -20.40
C PRO A 199 0.91 -24.69 -20.23
N ALA A 200 0.87 -23.37 -20.30
CA ALA A 200 -0.40 -22.66 -20.25
C ALA A 200 -1.19 -23.06 -21.49
N ASP A 201 -2.31 -23.72 -21.27
CA ASP A 201 -3.27 -23.97 -22.34
C ASP A 201 -3.90 -22.61 -22.72
N LEU A 202 -3.25 -21.95 -23.66
CA LEU A 202 -3.64 -20.62 -24.13
C LEU A 202 -5.00 -20.64 -24.82
N THR A 203 -5.49 -21.80 -25.26
CA THR A 203 -6.80 -21.91 -25.89
C THR A 203 -7.95 -21.59 -24.95
N LYS A 204 -7.77 -21.78 -23.63
CA LYS A 204 -8.76 -21.44 -22.60
C LYS A 204 -8.89 -19.94 -22.30
N TYR A 205 -7.89 -19.14 -22.68
CA TYR A 205 -7.86 -17.71 -22.34
C TYR A 205 -8.32 -16.78 -23.47
N TYR A 206 -8.47 -17.27 -24.70
CA TYR A 206 -8.73 -16.43 -25.86
C TYR A 206 -10.17 -16.28 -26.37
N PRO A 207 -11.16 -17.13 -26.02
CA PRO A 207 -12.47 -17.03 -26.65
C PRO A 207 -13.33 -15.82 -26.25
N LYS A 208 -12.96 -15.08 -25.21
CA LYS A 208 -13.78 -13.94 -24.72
C LYS A 208 -13.19 -12.55 -25.02
N ARG A 209 -12.06 -12.46 -25.70
CA ARG A 209 -11.38 -11.18 -25.95
C ARG A 209 -11.98 -10.34 -27.08
N ASN A 210 -12.66 -10.97 -28.03
CA ASN A 210 -13.14 -10.28 -29.22
C ASN A 210 -14.41 -9.43 -28.98
N VAL A 211 -15.22 -9.76 -27.97
CA VAL A 211 -16.47 -9.05 -27.72
C VAL A 211 -16.25 -7.68 -27.04
N ALA A 212 -15.20 -7.55 -26.23
CA ALA A 212 -14.94 -6.29 -25.51
C ALA A 212 -14.21 -5.23 -26.35
N TYR A 213 -13.64 -5.59 -27.49
CA TYR A 213 -12.89 -4.66 -28.35
C TYR A 213 -13.75 -3.96 -29.39
N GLU A 214 -14.85 -4.57 -29.82
CA GLU A 214 -15.77 -3.97 -30.79
C GLU A 214 -16.65 -2.89 -30.18
N ASP A 215 -17.02 -3.00 -28.90
CA ASP A 215 -17.85 -2.01 -28.19
C ASP A 215 -17.15 -0.67 -27.94
N ARG A 216 -15.83 -0.62 -28.03
CA ARG A 216 -15.07 0.64 -27.81
C ARG A 216 -14.89 1.51 -29.05
N LYS A 217 -15.23 1.01 -30.22
CA LYS A 217 -15.20 1.80 -31.48
C LYS A 217 -16.41 2.71 -31.65
N SER A 218 -17.43 2.59 -30.80
CA SER A 218 -18.67 3.36 -30.87
C SER A 218 -18.69 4.60 -29.96
N VAL A 219 -17.60 4.96 -29.31
CA VAL A 219 -17.49 6.15 -28.46
C VAL A 219 -16.30 7.02 -28.94
N VAL A 220 -16.44 7.54 -30.15
CA VAL A 220 -15.71 8.71 -30.65
C VAL A 220 -16.72 9.62 -31.35
#